data_d4b5fab8f949a349af9518c166faa7ed
#
_entry.id   d4b5fab8f949a349af9518c166faa7ed
#
_cell.length_a   1.000
_cell.length_b   1.000
_cell.length_c   1.000
_cell.angle_alpha   90.00
_cell.angle_beta   90.00
_cell.angle_gamma   90.00
#
_symmetry.space_group_name_H-M   'P 1'
#
loop_
_entity.id
_entity.type
_entity.pdbx_description
1 polymer ?
#
loop_
_entity_poly.entity_id
_entity_poly.type
_entity_poly.pdbx_seq_one_letter_code
_entity_poly.pdbx_strand_id
1 'polypeptide(L)'
;MKKTFGVIISKGDAERALRTLRNLKLTSSRCKLARTRTTVVVPLDHEPSTEEIRKIKKQCTNARITKASFEEIRNRPRNLVESVRGKIPDKFLPSLPHSFDIIGEIATIDIPQELIQFSSTIGEGVMEIDPHLRLVLRKSSEIAGTFRTRRLEAIAGIGNTETTHREFSCLFQLDVAKAYFNPRLSHERLRVARQVKENECVLDMFAGVGPYSILIAKTQEDSKVYSIDINPDAFRYLKHNIMLNGVADRVIPLFGDARPLVEKGLRGTVDRVIMNLPSDSRYFLEAALQALKEQGGVIHYYAFASRRDSVPEITKEVRSMIERQGKAARSFPFSDIIKEVAPNRVQVAIDAVVE
;
A
#
# COMPACT_ATOMS: atom_id res chain seq x y z
N MET A 1 -10.42 -13.16 -29.93
CA MET A 1 -11.15 -12.43 -31.02
C MET A 1 -12.52 -13.03 -31.20
N LYS A 2 -13.57 -12.26 -30.99
CA LYS A 2 -14.96 -12.69 -31.17
C LYS A 2 -15.53 -12.07 -32.45
N LYS A 3 -16.10 -12.88 -33.32
CA LYS A 3 -16.85 -12.39 -34.51
C LYS A 3 -18.24 -11.96 -34.06
N THR A 4 -18.58 -10.68 -34.26
CA THR A 4 -19.93 -10.17 -34.00
C THR A 4 -20.23 -9.02 -34.94
N PHE A 5 -21.49 -8.52 -34.90
CA PHE A 5 -21.88 -7.32 -35.63
C PHE A 5 -21.21 -6.08 -35.04
N GLY A 6 -20.98 -5.08 -35.85
CA GLY A 6 -20.45 -3.80 -35.42
C GLY A 6 -20.97 -2.67 -36.28
N VAL A 7 -20.93 -1.46 -35.75
CA VAL A 7 -21.26 -0.23 -36.48
C VAL A 7 -19.98 0.56 -36.73
N ILE A 8 -19.67 0.78 -38.00
CA ILE A 8 -18.58 1.66 -38.43
C ILE A 8 -19.10 3.10 -38.43
N ILE A 9 -18.39 4.00 -37.77
CA ILE A 9 -18.79 5.39 -37.58
C ILE A 9 -17.55 6.29 -37.75
N SER A 10 -17.75 7.50 -38.30
CA SER A 10 -16.69 8.50 -38.35
C SER A 10 -16.26 8.91 -36.91
N LYS A 11 -15.00 9.32 -36.68
CA LYS A 11 -14.58 9.80 -35.37
C LYS A 11 -15.39 11.02 -34.92
N GLY A 12 -15.78 11.91 -35.81
CA GLY A 12 -16.58 13.08 -35.51
C GLY A 12 -18.00 12.76 -34.99
N ASP A 13 -18.57 11.63 -35.41
CA ASP A 13 -19.91 11.19 -35.00
C ASP A 13 -19.88 10.18 -33.85
N ALA A 14 -18.68 9.76 -33.38
CA ALA A 14 -18.52 8.62 -32.48
C ALA A 14 -19.29 8.80 -31.16
N GLU A 15 -19.27 9.99 -30.55
CA GLU A 15 -19.94 10.23 -29.27
C GLU A 15 -21.46 10.16 -29.41
N ARG A 16 -22.02 10.79 -30.48
CA ARG A 16 -23.44 10.79 -30.76
C ARG A 16 -23.95 9.37 -31.07
N ALA A 17 -23.21 8.62 -31.86
CA ALA A 17 -23.51 7.24 -32.17
C ALA A 17 -23.43 6.31 -30.95
N LEU A 18 -22.40 6.44 -30.10
CA LEU A 18 -22.27 5.67 -28.84
C LEU A 18 -23.43 5.93 -27.90
N ARG A 19 -23.90 7.18 -27.77
CA ARG A 19 -25.07 7.53 -26.98
C ARG A 19 -26.34 6.84 -27.56
N THR A 20 -26.54 6.88 -28.87
CA THR A 20 -27.68 6.25 -29.53
C THR A 20 -27.65 4.73 -29.35
N LEU A 21 -26.49 4.09 -29.57
CA LEU A 21 -26.35 2.65 -29.43
C LEU A 21 -26.55 2.17 -27.98
N ARG A 22 -26.10 2.96 -26.98
CA ARG A 22 -26.37 2.69 -25.55
C ARG A 22 -27.84 2.79 -25.22
N ASN A 23 -28.54 3.82 -25.71
CA ASN A 23 -29.98 3.99 -25.50
C ASN A 23 -30.78 2.85 -26.11
N LEU A 24 -30.31 2.31 -27.22
CA LEU A 24 -30.90 1.14 -27.87
C LEU A 24 -30.45 -0.21 -27.25
N LYS A 25 -29.58 -0.17 -26.22
CA LYS A 25 -28.97 -1.36 -25.56
C LYS A 25 -28.27 -2.31 -26.53
N LEU A 26 -27.70 -1.79 -27.61
CA LEU A 26 -27.05 -2.58 -28.67
C LEU A 26 -25.55 -2.75 -28.44
N THR A 27 -24.89 -1.90 -27.64
CA THR A 27 -23.45 -1.96 -27.46
C THR A 27 -23.01 -3.20 -26.70
N SER A 28 -22.05 -3.94 -27.25
CA SER A 28 -21.49 -5.10 -26.58
C SER A 28 -20.59 -4.67 -25.42
N SER A 29 -20.87 -5.18 -24.21
CA SER A 29 -19.98 -5.06 -23.06
C SER A 29 -18.82 -6.07 -23.09
N ARG A 30 -18.84 -7.03 -24.02
CA ARG A 30 -17.90 -8.16 -24.11
C ARG A 30 -16.76 -7.93 -25.09
N CYS A 31 -16.80 -6.86 -25.89
CA CYS A 31 -15.84 -6.60 -26.94
C CYS A 31 -15.32 -5.16 -26.89
N LYS A 32 -14.02 -4.97 -27.18
CA LYS A 32 -13.40 -3.64 -27.28
C LYS A 32 -13.83 -2.95 -28.58
N LEU A 33 -13.92 -1.61 -28.51
CA LEU A 33 -14.05 -0.78 -29.71
C LEU A 33 -12.80 -0.94 -30.59
N ALA A 34 -13.01 -1.16 -31.90
CA ALA A 34 -11.91 -1.06 -32.85
C ALA A 34 -11.78 0.38 -33.36
N ARG A 35 -10.58 0.88 -33.53
CA ARG A 35 -10.31 2.25 -34.00
C ARG A 35 -9.36 2.23 -35.20
N THR A 36 -9.67 3.02 -36.22
CA THR A 36 -8.75 3.33 -37.31
C THR A 36 -8.34 4.79 -37.26
N ARG A 37 -7.63 5.28 -38.29
CA ARG A 37 -7.26 6.71 -38.35
C ARG A 37 -8.51 7.61 -38.43
N THR A 38 -9.57 7.21 -39.11
CA THR A 38 -10.74 8.03 -39.41
C THR A 38 -12.04 7.52 -38.79
N THR A 39 -12.13 6.23 -38.44
CA THR A 39 -13.36 5.60 -37.97
C THR A 39 -13.23 4.90 -36.63
N VAL A 40 -14.37 4.67 -35.99
CA VAL A 40 -14.55 3.80 -34.84
C VAL A 40 -15.52 2.70 -35.21
N VAL A 41 -15.22 1.45 -34.89
CA VAL A 41 -16.14 0.33 -35.06
C VAL A 41 -16.63 -0.10 -33.69
N VAL A 42 -17.92 0.07 -33.44
CA VAL A 42 -18.57 -0.26 -32.16
C VAL A 42 -19.14 -1.67 -32.25
N PRO A 43 -18.66 -2.62 -31.41
CA PRO A 43 -19.23 -3.97 -31.42
C PRO A 43 -20.64 -3.97 -30.84
N LEU A 44 -21.50 -4.82 -31.41
CA LEU A 44 -22.88 -5.01 -30.98
C LEU A 44 -23.05 -6.39 -30.34
N ASP A 45 -23.99 -6.50 -29.40
CA ASP A 45 -24.32 -7.78 -28.76
C ASP A 45 -25.08 -8.72 -29.66
N HIS A 46 -25.89 -8.18 -30.60
CA HIS A 46 -26.66 -8.94 -31.58
C HIS A 46 -26.78 -8.16 -32.88
N GLU A 47 -27.36 -8.77 -33.90
CA GLU A 47 -27.67 -8.14 -35.16
C GLU A 47 -28.78 -7.09 -34.99
N PRO A 48 -28.55 -5.82 -35.38
CA PRO A 48 -29.55 -4.78 -35.18
C PRO A 48 -30.72 -4.97 -36.18
N SER A 49 -31.93 -4.78 -35.70
CA SER A 49 -33.15 -4.81 -36.51
C SER A 49 -33.20 -3.64 -37.50
N THR A 50 -34.06 -3.77 -38.51
CA THR A 50 -34.27 -2.70 -39.51
C THR A 50 -34.68 -1.36 -38.88
N GLU A 51 -35.47 -1.40 -37.81
CA GLU A 51 -35.88 -0.20 -37.08
C GLU A 51 -34.73 0.45 -36.33
N GLU A 52 -33.88 -0.36 -35.69
CA GLU A 52 -32.69 0.10 -34.97
C GLU A 52 -31.66 0.70 -35.94
N ILE A 53 -31.46 0.06 -37.10
CA ILE A 53 -30.59 0.60 -38.15
C ILE A 53 -31.12 1.96 -38.64
N ARG A 54 -32.43 2.14 -38.78
CA ARG A 54 -33.05 3.42 -39.16
C ARG A 54 -32.79 4.50 -38.10
N LYS A 55 -32.91 4.16 -36.80
CA LYS A 55 -32.61 5.06 -35.68
C LYS A 55 -31.13 5.45 -35.64
N ILE A 56 -30.23 4.50 -35.88
CA ILE A 56 -28.77 4.77 -35.93
C ILE A 56 -28.43 5.71 -37.08
N LYS A 57 -28.94 5.43 -38.29
CA LYS A 57 -28.70 6.23 -39.49
C LYS A 57 -29.30 7.64 -39.41
N LYS A 58 -30.42 7.81 -38.71
CA LYS A 58 -31.03 9.14 -38.46
C LYS A 58 -30.08 10.05 -37.67
N GLN A 59 -29.28 9.50 -36.78
CA GLN A 59 -28.33 10.25 -35.96
C GLN A 59 -26.91 10.33 -36.58
N CYS A 60 -26.54 9.31 -37.37
CA CYS A 60 -25.23 9.18 -38.00
C CYS A 60 -25.41 8.67 -39.43
N THR A 61 -25.55 9.57 -40.39
CA THR A 61 -25.91 9.29 -41.78
C THR A 61 -24.92 8.31 -42.46
N ASN A 62 -23.63 8.36 -42.08
CA ASN A 62 -22.58 7.51 -42.65
C ASN A 62 -22.33 6.21 -41.86
N ALA A 63 -23.19 5.87 -40.90
CA ALA A 63 -23.05 4.65 -40.11
C ALA A 63 -23.28 3.42 -40.99
N ARG A 64 -22.38 2.44 -40.95
CA ARG A 64 -22.45 1.17 -41.69
C ARG A 64 -22.43 -0.01 -40.74
N ILE A 65 -23.32 -0.95 -40.90
CA ILE A 65 -23.30 -2.22 -40.15
C ILE A 65 -22.34 -3.18 -40.85
N THR A 66 -21.54 -3.88 -40.07
CA THR A 66 -20.56 -4.87 -40.56
C THR A 66 -20.48 -6.04 -39.59
N LYS A 67 -20.01 -7.19 -40.11
CA LYS A 67 -19.52 -8.30 -39.27
C LYS A 67 -18.01 -8.19 -39.21
N ALA A 68 -17.46 -8.09 -38.00
CA ALA A 68 -16.01 -7.96 -37.76
C ALA A 68 -15.55 -8.80 -36.59
N SER A 69 -14.24 -9.00 -36.51
CA SER A 69 -13.62 -9.65 -35.37
C SER A 69 -13.17 -8.57 -34.36
N PHE A 70 -13.62 -8.70 -33.16
CA PHE A 70 -13.29 -7.76 -32.06
C PHE A 70 -12.45 -8.45 -30.98
N GLU A 71 -11.58 -7.68 -30.36
CA GLU A 71 -10.89 -8.12 -29.16
C GLU A 71 -11.90 -8.23 -28.02
N GLU A 72 -11.96 -9.40 -27.39
CA GLU A 72 -12.85 -9.59 -26.23
C GLU A 72 -12.31 -8.80 -25.03
N ILE A 73 -13.23 -8.09 -24.38
CA ILE A 73 -12.95 -7.55 -23.04
C ILE A 73 -12.94 -8.76 -22.11
N ARG A 74 -11.75 -9.21 -21.71
CA ARG A 74 -11.65 -10.13 -20.59
C ARG A 74 -12.17 -9.37 -19.37
N ASN A 75 -13.38 -9.68 -18.90
CA ASN A 75 -13.84 -9.21 -17.61
C ASN A 75 -12.88 -9.78 -16.57
N ARG A 76 -11.98 -8.94 -16.06
CA ARG A 76 -11.12 -9.33 -14.96
C ARG A 76 -12.01 -9.54 -13.75
N PRO A 77 -11.77 -10.57 -12.95
CA PRO A 77 -12.48 -10.75 -11.70
C PRO A 77 -12.23 -9.51 -10.79
N ARG A 78 -13.29 -9.07 -10.13
CA ARG A 78 -13.25 -7.88 -9.27
C ARG A 78 -12.71 -8.19 -7.88
N ASN A 79 -12.77 -9.45 -7.49
CA ASN A 79 -12.35 -9.93 -6.19
C ASN A 79 -11.95 -11.41 -6.27
N LEU A 80 -11.35 -11.90 -5.18
CA LEU A 80 -10.83 -13.25 -5.12
C LEU A 80 -11.91 -14.31 -5.27
N VAL A 81 -13.12 -14.08 -4.73
CA VAL A 81 -14.25 -15.02 -4.86
C VAL A 81 -14.63 -15.22 -6.33
N GLU A 82 -14.70 -14.13 -7.11
CA GLU A 82 -15.00 -14.22 -8.55
C GLU A 82 -13.90 -14.98 -9.32
N SER A 83 -12.63 -14.78 -8.97
CA SER A 83 -11.50 -15.39 -9.69
C SER A 83 -11.37 -16.88 -9.44
N VAL A 84 -11.74 -17.37 -8.23
CA VAL A 84 -11.60 -18.78 -7.86
C VAL A 84 -12.90 -19.58 -7.91
N ARG A 85 -14.03 -18.93 -8.19
CA ARG A 85 -15.33 -19.61 -8.28
C ARG A 85 -15.32 -20.71 -9.33
N GLY A 86 -15.78 -21.90 -8.97
CA GLY A 86 -15.72 -23.11 -9.81
C GLY A 86 -14.35 -23.78 -9.88
N LYS A 87 -13.29 -23.15 -9.30
CA LYS A 87 -11.94 -23.74 -9.15
C LYS A 87 -11.72 -24.29 -7.72
N ILE A 88 -12.47 -23.78 -6.76
CA ILE A 88 -12.48 -24.20 -5.35
C ILE A 88 -13.90 -24.58 -4.96
N PRO A 89 -14.13 -25.63 -4.13
CA PRO A 89 -15.48 -26.00 -3.69
C PRO A 89 -16.18 -24.85 -2.97
N ASP A 90 -17.47 -24.64 -3.25
CA ASP A 90 -18.25 -23.49 -2.78
C ASP A 90 -18.26 -23.33 -1.25
N LYS A 91 -18.18 -24.43 -0.49
CA LYS A 91 -18.11 -24.41 0.98
C LYS A 91 -16.93 -23.63 1.54
N PHE A 92 -15.86 -23.44 0.76
CA PHE A 92 -14.66 -22.72 1.17
C PHE A 92 -14.65 -21.24 0.75
N LEU A 93 -15.56 -20.81 -0.12
CA LEU A 93 -15.60 -19.42 -0.59
C LEU A 93 -15.77 -18.39 0.54
N PRO A 94 -16.57 -18.65 1.61
CA PRO A 94 -16.69 -17.72 2.74
C PRO A 94 -15.41 -17.53 3.55
N SER A 95 -14.49 -18.51 3.55
CA SER A 95 -13.22 -18.44 4.27
C SER A 95 -12.10 -17.77 3.47
N LEU A 96 -12.36 -17.37 2.21
CA LEU A 96 -11.33 -16.72 1.39
C LEU A 96 -10.88 -15.39 2.01
N PRO A 97 -9.58 -15.08 1.94
CA PRO A 97 -9.06 -13.79 2.37
C PRO A 97 -9.72 -12.63 1.62
N HIS A 98 -10.20 -11.63 2.35
CA HIS A 98 -10.84 -10.44 1.76
C HIS A 98 -9.83 -9.42 1.23
N SER A 99 -8.56 -9.53 1.58
CA SER A 99 -7.51 -8.58 1.17
C SER A 99 -6.13 -9.22 1.13
N PHE A 100 -5.28 -8.65 0.32
CA PHE A 100 -3.84 -8.93 0.24
C PHE A 100 -3.07 -7.62 0.18
N ASP A 101 -1.78 -7.67 0.51
CA ASP A 101 -0.90 -6.49 0.45
C ASP A 101 -0.11 -6.53 -0.85
N ILE A 102 -0.04 -5.40 -1.57
CA ILE A 102 0.76 -5.25 -2.79
C ILE A 102 1.96 -4.37 -2.49
N ILE A 103 3.15 -4.89 -2.75
CA ILE A 103 4.42 -4.19 -2.60
C ILE A 103 5.14 -4.26 -3.95
N GLY A 104 5.15 -3.16 -4.71
CA GLY A 104 5.60 -3.16 -6.09
C GLY A 104 4.82 -4.17 -6.95
N GLU A 105 5.53 -5.16 -7.49
CA GLU A 105 4.96 -6.22 -8.33
C GLU A 105 4.73 -7.55 -7.58
N ILE A 106 4.78 -7.52 -6.24
CA ILE A 106 4.61 -8.70 -5.38
C ILE A 106 3.37 -8.53 -4.50
N ALA A 107 2.49 -9.52 -4.50
CA ALA A 107 1.41 -9.61 -3.53
C ALA A 107 1.78 -10.54 -2.38
N THR A 108 1.39 -10.18 -1.16
CA THR A 108 1.48 -11.05 0.01
C THR A 108 0.09 -11.27 0.60
N ILE A 109 -0.29 -12.54 0.83
CA ILE A 109 -1.61 -12.91 1.28
C ILE A 109 -1.54 -13.85 2.49
N ASP A 110 -2.50 -13.70 3.39
CA ASP A 110 -2.70 -14.58 4.53
C ASP A 110 -3.75 -15.63 4.17
N ILE A 111 -3.41 -16.91 4.18
CA ILE A 111 -4.31 -18.01 3.78
C ILE A 111 -4.64 -18.84 5.02
N PRO A 112 -5.94 -18.95 5.40
CA PRO A 112 -6.38 -19.84 6.47
C PRO A 112 -5.96 -21.28 6.27
N GLN A 113 -5.77 -22.03 7.36
CA GLN A 113 -5.25 -23.40 7.36
C GLN A 113 -6.05 -24.33 6.45
N GLU A 114 -7.37 -24.22 6.46
CA GLU A 114 -8.28 -25.05 5.64
C GLU A 114 -8.17 -24.77 4.14
N LEU A 115 -7.58 -23.64 3.75
CA LEU A 115 -7.41 -23.23 2.35
C LEU A 115 -6.00 -23.47 1.82
N ILE A 116 -5.06 -23.97 2.62
CA ILE A 116 -3.66 -24.17 2.21
C ILE A 116 -3.56 -25.08 0.99
N GLN A 117 -4.38 -26.13 0.90
CA GLN A 117 -4.41 -27.03 -0.24
C GLN A 117 -4.77 -26.34 -1.58
N PHE A 118 -5.40 -25.16 -1.53
CA PHE A 118 -5.79 -24.35 -2.69
C PHE A 118 -4.87 -23.16 -2.91
N SER A 119 -3.72 -23.10 -2.24
CA SER A 119 -2.83 -21.93 -2.29
C SER A 119 -2.46 -21.50 -3.71
N SER A 120 -2.11 -22.44 -4.60
CA SER A 120 -1.79 -22.11 -6.00
C SER A 120 -2.98 -21.52 -6.74
N THR A 121 -4.17 -22.11 -6.59
CA THR A 121 -5.41 -21.58 -7.20
C THR A 121 -5.75 -20.18 -6.71
N ILE A 122 -5.54 -19.92 -5.41
CA ILE A 122 -5.74 -18.60 -4.79
C ILE A 122 -4.71 -17.62 -5.34
N GLY A 123 -3.44 -18.02 -5.42
CA GLY A 123 -2.36 -17.20 -5.97
C GLY A 123 -2.58 -16.82 -7.43
N GLU A 124 -2.97 -17.78 -8.27
CA GLU A 124 -3.37 -17.52 -9.66
C GLU A 124 -4.56 -16.56 -9.75
N GLY A 125 -5.55 -16.74 -8.85
CA GLY A 125 -6.69 -15.84 -8.76
C GLY A 125 -6.30 -14.40 -8.40
N VAL A 126 -5.32 -14.20 -7.52
CA VAL A 126 -4.77 -12.87 -7.21
C VAL A 126 -4.10 -12.26 -8.44
N MET A 127 -3.34 -13.04 -9.23
CA MET A 127 -2.71 -12.57 -10.47
C MET A 127 -3.74 -12.27 -11.58
N GLU A 128 -4.88 -12.96 -11.61
CA GLU A 128 -5.99 -12.64 -12.52
C GLU A 128 -6.62 -11.27 -12.20
N ILE A 129 -6.70 -10.90 -10.91
CA ILE A 129 -7.22 -9.60 -10.45
C ILE A 129 -6.25 -8.48 -10.84
N ASP A 130 -4.98 -8.64 -10.56
CA ASP A 130 -3.94 -7.66 -10.88
C ASP A 130 -2.81 -8.28 -11.73
N PRO A 131 -2.86 -8.12 -13.06
CA PRO A 131 -1.85 -8.65 -13.99
C PRO A 131 -0.48 -7.96 -13.93
N HIS A 132 -0.31 -6.90 -13.15
CA HIS A 132 1.00 -6.29 -12.90
C HIS A 132 1.82 -7.08 -11.89
N LEU A 133 1.18 -7.99 -11.15
CA LEU A 133 1.86 -8.86 -10.22
C LEU A 133 2.68 -9.91 -10.98
N ARG A 134 3.94 -10.07 -10.59
CA ARG A 134 4.80 -11.15 -11.09
C ARG A 134 4.94 -12.32 -10.11
N LEU A 135 4.62 -12.08 -8.83
CA LEU A 135 4.78 -13.08 -7.77
C LEU A 135 3.70 -12.88 -6.69
N VAL A 136 3.13 -13.97 -6.24
CA VAL A 136 2.22 -14.02 -5.09
C VAL A 136 2.80 -14.91 -4.02
N LEU A 137 2.95 -14.38 -2.81
CA LEU A 137 3.55 -15.04 -1.66
C LEU A 137 2.49 -15.27 -0.57
N ARG A 138 2.42 -16.49 -0.04
CA ARG A 138 1.67 -16.80 1.16
C ARG A 138 2.52 -16.49 2.40
N LYS A 139 1.90 -15.87 3.39
CA LYS A 139 2.48 -15.68 4.72
C LYS A 139 2.39 -17.02 5.47
N SER A 140 3.53 -17.69 5.69
CA SER A 140 3.59 -19.02 6.31
C SER A 140 4.06 -19.02 7.76
N SER A 141 4.35 -17.83 8.33
CA SER A 141 4.60 -17.64 9.75
C SER A 141 4.11 -16.28 10.23
N GLU A 142 3.96 -16.13 11.53
CA GLU A 142 3.85 -14.82 12.18
C GLU A 142 5.14 -13.99 12.00
N ILE A 143 5.03 -12.67 12.20
CA ILE A 143 6.19 -11.78 12.28
C ILE A 143 6.92 -12.09 13.57
N ALA A 144 8.21 -12.43 13.50
CA ALA A 144 9.01 -12.84 14.64
C ALA A 144 10.44 -12.28 14.59
N GLY A 145 11.12 -12.38 15.74
CA GLY A 145 12.52 -12.00 15.92
C GLY A 145 12.76 -10.49 15.88
N THR A 146 14.01 -10.11 16.14
CA THR A 146 14.47 -8.72 16.21
C THR A 146 14.26 -7.98 14.87
N PHE A 147 14.38 -8.66 13.75
CA PHE A 147 14.26 -8.07 12.41
C PHE A 147 12.82 -7.97 11.90
N ARG A 148 11.84 -8.48 12.66
CA ARG A 148 10.40 -8.40 12.32
C ARG A 148 10.07 -8.98 10.95
N THR A 149 10.77 -10.03 10.54
CA THR A 149 10.53 -10.74 9.29
C THR A 149 9.58 -11.91 9.50
N ARG A 150 9.05 -12.46 8.41
CA ARG A 150 8.22 -13.67 8.40
C ARG A 150 8.62 -14.57 7.26
N ARG A 151 8.29 -15.85 7.37
CA ARG A 151 8.46 -16.78 6.23
C ARG A 151 7.40 -16.51 5.19
N LEU A 152 7.81 -16.49 3.94
CA LEU A 152 6.98 -16.30 2.77
C LEU A 152 7.20 -17.47 1.82
N GLU A 153 6.13 -18.00 1.26
CA GLU A 153 6.15 -19.10 0.30
C GLU A 153 5.52 -18.65 -1.01
N ALA A 154 6.21 -18.89 -2.14
CA ALA A 154 5.66 -18.60 -3.46
C ALA A 154 4.50 -19.56 -3.77
N ILE A 155 3.34 -19.00 -4.13
CA ILE A 155 2.13 -19.76 -4.45
C ILE A 155 1.65 -19.55 -5.89
N ALA A 156 2.09 -18.47 -6.54
CA ALA A 156 1.88 -18.24 -7.97
C ALA A 156 2.91 -17.25 -8.51
N GLY A 157 3.15 -17.31 -9.83
CA GLY A 157 4.12 -16.45 -10.50
C GLY A 157 5.56 -16.96 -10.39
N ILE A 158 6.50 -16.11 -10.80
CA ILE A 158 7.95 -16.43 -10.86
C ILE A 158 8.78 -15.24 -10.43
N GLY A 159 10.02 -15.51 -10.01
CA GLY A 159 11.03 -14.50 -9.67
C GLY A 159 11.44 -14.52 -8.20
N ASN A 160 12.31 -13.58 -7.86
CA ASN A 160 12.80 -13.37 -6.49
C ASN A 160 11.85 -12.48 -5.68
N THR A 161 12.16 -12.28 -4.41
CA THR A 161 11.37 -11.47 -3.46
C THR A 161 11.76 -9.98 -3.42
N GLU A 162 12.71 -9.56 -4.26
CA GLU A 162 13.06 -8.14 -4.40
C GLU A 162 12.04 -7.41 -5.28
N THR A 163 11.68 -6.18 -4.91
CA THR A 163 10.77 -5.34 -5.69
C THR A 163 11.02 -3.87 -5.40
N THR A 164 10.45 -2.99 -6.23
CA THR A 164 10.43 -1.54 -5.99
C THR A 164 8.99 -1.08 -5.80
N HIS A 165 8.68 -0.58 -4.62
CA HIS A 165 7.38 0.01 -4.28
C HIS A 165 7.41 1.52 -4.47
N ARG A 166 6.33 2.07 -5.03
CA ARG A 166 6.16 3.52 -5.19
C ARG A 166 5.10 4.04 -4.24
N GLU A 167 5.42 5.09 -3.47
CA GLU A 167 4.52 5.75 -2.54
C GLU A 167 4.82 7.24 -2.48
N PHE A 168 3.82 8.14 -2.69
CA PHE A 168 3.95 9.61 -2.66
C PHE A 168 5.20 10.16 -3.40
N SER A 169 5.45 9.68 -4.62
CA SER A 169 6.61 10.02 -5.44
C SER A 169 7.96 9.52 -4.90
N CYS A 170 7.99 8.76 -3.80
CA CYS A 170 9.16 8.05 -3.32
C CYS A 170 9.23 6.64 -3.90
N LEU A 171 10.45 6.13 -4.07
CA LEU A 171 10.73 4.77 -4.53
C LEU A 171 11.43 3.99 -3.41
N PHE A 172 10.91 2.81 -3.10
CA PHE A 172 11.47 1.94 -2.05
C PHE A 172 11.80 0.58 -2.65
N GLN A 173 13.08 0.33 -2.90
CA GLN A 173 13.56 -1.01 -3.23
C GLN A 173 13.70 -1.81 -1.94
N LEU A 174 13.24 -3.06 -1.96
CA LEU A 174 13.34 -3.97 -0.82
C LEU A 174 13.22 -5.43 -1.26
N ASP A 175 13.71 -6.33 -0.42
CA ASP A 175 13.36 -7.74 -0.42
C ASP A 175 12.28 -7.97 0.64
N VAL A 176 11.05 -8.32 0.21
CA VAL A 176 9.91 -8.49 1.12
C VAL A 176 10.06 -9.65 2.10
N ALA A 177 11.00 -10.59 1.84
CA ALA A 177 11.33 -11.68 2.75
C ALA A 177 12.36 -11.29 3.83
N LYS A 178 13.14 -10.21 3.61
CA LYS A 178 14.26 -9.82 4.47
C LYS A 178 14.03 -8.51 5.23
N ALA A 179 13.18 -7.63 4.71
CA ALA A 179 12.88 -6.34 5.32
C ALA A 179 11.37 -6.17 5.50
N TYR A 180 10.97 -5.72 6.68
CA TYR A 180 9.57 -5.40 6.94
C TYR A 180 9.15 -4.15 6.16
N PHE A 181 8.03 -4.25 5.46
CA PHE A 181 7.36 -3.11 4.84
C PHE A 181 5.84 -3.30 4.89
N ASN A 182 5.11 -2.23 5.20
CA ASN A 182 3.65 -2.28 5.26
C ASN A 182 3.04 -1.14 4.42
N PRO A 183 2.49 -1.42 3.24
CA PRO A 183 1.92 -0.40 2.36
C PRO A 183 0.68 0.29 2.95
N ARG A 184 -0.03 -0.37 3.89
CA ARG A 184 -1.23 0.20 4.55
C ARG A 184 -0.92 1.35 5.50
N LEU A 185 0.36 1.59 5.83
CA LEU A 185 0.79 2.72 6.66
C LEU A 185 1.15 3.97 5.84
N SER A 186 0.87 4.00 4.55
CA SER A 186 1.23 5.11 3.67
C SER A 186 0.64 6.45 4.14
N HIS A 187 -0.64 6.48 4.46
CA HIS A 187 -1.31 7.69 4.94
C HIS A 187 -0.78 8.17 6.30
N GLU A 188 -0.42 7.23 7.17
CA GLU A 188 0.19 7.55 8.46
C GLU A 188 1.58 8.16 8.29
N ARG A 189 2.39 7.62 7.39
CA ARG A 189 3.68 8.23 7.02
C ARG A 189 3.53 9.65 6.50
N LEU A 190 2.53 9.88 5.63
CA LEU A 190 2.25 11.21 5.09
C LEU A 190 1.76 12.17 6.19
N ARG A 191 0.92 11.68 7.12
CA ARG A 191 0.46 12.45 8.27
C ARG A 191 1.62 12.97 9.11
N VAL A 192 2.57 12.09 9.45
CA VAL A 192 3.77 12.45 10.21
C VAL A 192 4.67 13.40 9.41
N ALA A 193 4.93 13.09 8.13
CA ALA A 193 5.78 13.92 7.28
C ALA A 193 5.27 15.37 7.15
N ARG A 194 3.96 15.57 7.10
CA ARG A 194 3.33 16.91 7.03
C ARG A 194 3.40 17.70 8.34
N GLN A 195 3.68 17.06 9.46
CA GLN A 195 3.83 17.73 10.75
C GLN A 195 5.26 18.24 11.01
N VAL A 196 6.24 17.74 10.27
CA VAL A 196 7.63 18.16 10.38
C VAL A 196 7.74 19.59 9.88
N LYS A 197 8.37 20.45 10.69
CA LYS A 197 8.58 21.87 10.38
C LYS A 197 9.94 22.09 9.71
N GLU A 198 10.11 23.27 9.15
CA GLU A 198 11.40 23.72 8.62
C GLU A 198 12.50 23.63 9.72
N ASN A 199 13.70 23.18 9.32
CA ASN A 199 14.86 23.01 10.19
C ASN A 199 14.67 22.02 11.35
N GLU A 200 13.57 21.24 11.42
CA GLU A 200 13.46 20.18 12.41
C GLU A 200 14.48 19.07 12.16
N CYS A 201 15.08 18.61 13.26
CA CYS A 201 15.90 17.41 13.31
C CYS A 201 15.03 16.24 13.78
N VAL A 202 14.92 15.20 12.96
CA VAL A 202 14.04 14.04 13.21
C VAL A 202 14.88 12.79 13.44
N LEU A 203 14.47 11.95 14.39
CA LEU A 203 15.02 10.62 14.63
C LEU A 203 13.97 9.57 14.29
N ASP A 204 14.22 8.75 13.28
CA ASP A 204 13.45 7.54 12.98
C ASP A 204 14.20 6.34 13.58
N MET A 205 13.73 5.85 14.72
CA MET A 205 14.42 4.84 15.53
C MET A 205 14.36 3.43 14.92
N PHE A 206 13.43 3.19 14.00
CA PHE A 206 13.16 1.87 13.40
C PHE A 206 12.83 2.04 11.92
N ALA A 207 13.80 2.57 11.19
CA ALA A 207 13.60 3.12 9.85
C ALA A 207 13.25 2.06 8.79
N GLY A 208 13.61 0.78 9.00
CA GLY A 208 13.45 -0.24 7.98
C GLY A 208 14.17 0.14 6.69
N VAL A 209 13.45 0.15 5.58
CA VAL A 209 13.97 0.58 4.27
C VAL A 209 13.80 2.08 4.02
N GLY A 210 13.42 2.84 5.05
CA GLY A 210 13.39 4.31 5.07
C GLY A 210 12.07 4.99 4.70
N PRO A 211 10.89 4.36 4.84
CA PRO A 211 9.66 4.96 4.30
C PRO A 211 9.22 6.25 5.04
N TYR A 212 9.43 6.38 6.34
CA TYR A 212 9.21 7.64 7.06
C TYR A 212 10.31 8.65 6.72
N SER A 213 11.55 8.27 6.90
CA SER A 213 12.72 9.16 6.77
C SER A 213 12.81 9.81 5.40
N ILE A 214 12.64 9.02 4.33
CA ILE A 214 12.73 9.50 2.95
C ILE A 214 11.54 10.39 2.59
N LEU A 215 10.31 10.01 3.02
CA LEU A 215 9.13 10.82 2.77
C LEU A 215 9.23 12.17 3.49
N ILE A 216 9.71 12.21 4.74
CA ILE A 216 9.96 13.45 5.48
C ILE A 216 10.92 14.35 4.71
N ALA A 217 12.10 13.82 4.34
CA ALA A 217 13.11 14.58 3.62
C ALA A 217 12.66 15.06 2.23
N LYS A 218 11.70 14.37 1.60
CA LYS A 218 11.07 14.80 0.33
C LYS A 218 9.98 15.84 0.54
N THR A 219 9.36 15.87 1.71
CA THR A 219 8.25 16.79 2.05
C THR A 219 8.78 18.09 2.63
N GLN A 220 9.87 18.02 3.41
CA GLN A 220 10.53 19.15 4.08
C GLN A 220 12.01 19.19 3.68
N GLU A 221 12.35 20.11 2.79
CA GLU A 221 13.70 20.18 2.20
C GLU A 221 14.76 20.62 3.22
N ASP A 222 14.39 21.39 4.23
CA ASP A 222 15.30 21.89 5.27
C ASP A 222 15.37 20.98 6.53
N SER A 223 14.73 19.81 6.49
CA SER A 223 14.76 18.86 7.59
C SER A 223 16.00 17.97 7.54
N LYS A 224 16.47 17.52 8.71
CA LYS A 224 17.51 16.52 8.86
C LYS A 224 16.94 15.28 9.55
N VAL A 225 17.17 14.09 8.97
CA VAL A 225 16.60 12.85 9.50
C VAL A 225 17.71 11.85 9.82
N TYR A 226 17.87 11.49 11.07
CA TYR A 226 18.65 10.33 11.51
C TYR A 226 17.77 9.08 11.42
N SER A 227 18.25 8.05 10.72
CA SER A 227 17.47 6.86 10.38
C SER A 227 18.20 5.62 10.88
N ILE A 228 17.70 5.02 11.96
CA ILE A 228 18.33 3.87 12.61
C ILE A 228 17.59 2.59 12.20
N ASP A 229 18.34 1.55 11.84
CA ASP A 229 17.82 0.19 11.76
C ASP A 229 18.88 -0.84 12.20
N ILE A 230 18.43 -1.88 12.90
CA ILE A 230 19.28 -2.97 13.37
C ILE A 230 19.37 -4.14 12.39
N ASN A 231 18.42 -4.24 11.44
CA ASN A 231 18.41 -5.28 10.41
C ASN A 231 19.41 -4.94 9.30
N PRO A 232 20.46 -5.72 9.08
CA PRO A 232 21.48 -5.42 8.07
C PRO A 232 20.94 -5.38 6.63
N ASP A 233 19.95 -6.22 6.32
CA ASP A 233 19.32 -6.21 5.00
C ASP A 233 18.47 -4.95 4.82
N ALA A 234 17.65 -4.58 5.79
CA ALA A 234 16.85 -3.35 5.74
C ALA A 234 17.77 -2.12 5.64
N PHE A 235 18.85 -2.08 6.42
CA PHE A 235 19.83 -1.00 6.38
C PHE A 235 20.54 -0.86 5.03
N ARG A 236 20.84 -1.98 4.35
CA ARG A 236 21.39 -1.96 2.99
C ARG A 236 20.40 -1.29 2.02
N TYR A 237 19.11 -1.66 2.09
CA TYR A 237 18.08 -1.03 1.29
C TYR A 237 17.83 0.43 1.68
N LEU A 238 17.88 0.78 2.97
CA LEU A 238 17.79 2.17 3.44
C LEU A 238 18.82 3.06 2.73
N LYS A 239 20.09 2.67 2.76
CA LYS A 239 21.15 3.42 2.07
C LYS A 239 20.90 3.55 0.57
N HIS A 240 20.50 2.46 -0.08
CA HIS A 240 20.16 2.48 -1.50
C HIS A 240 18.99 3.43 -1.80
N ASN A 241 17.93 3.35 -1.01
CA ASN A 241 16.71 4.15 -1.19
C ASN A 241 16.95 5.65 -0.94
N ILE A 242 17.82 6.00 -0.01
CA ILE A 242 18.27 7.38 0.22
C ILE A 242 18.88 7.96 -1.07
N MET A 243 19.78 7.22 -1.71
CA MET A 243 20.38 7.63 -2.99
C MET A 243 19.37 7.65 -4.11
N LEU A 244 18.53 6.62 -4.23
CA LEU A 244 17.49 6.48 -5.26
C LEU A 244 16.50 7.65 -5.26
N ASN A 245 16.22 8.22 -4.08
CA ASN A 245 15.30 9.34 -3.91
C ASN A 245 16.00 10.72 -3.90
N GLY A 246 17.33 10.78 -3.97
CA GLY A 246 18.07 12.03 -3.99
C GLY A 246 17.97 12.84 -2.69
N VAL A 247 18.03 12.15 -1.52
CA VAL A 247 17.93 12.78 -0.19
C VAL A 247 19.14 12.49 0.70
N ALA A 248 20.29 12.17 0.10
CA ALA A 248 21.52 11.79 0.82
C ALA A 248 22.15 12.93 1.62
N ASP A 249 21.81 14.16 1.31
CA ASP A 249 22.21 15.38 2.02
C ASP A 249 21.42 15.60 3.32
N ARG A 250 20.25 14.97 3.46
CA ARG A 250 19.28 15.20 4.55
C ARG A 250 19.03 13.98 5.42
N VAL A 251 19.14 12.76 4.85
CA VAL A 251 18.89 11.50 5.59
C VAL A 251 20.21 10.82 5.92
N ILE A 252 20.47 10.65 7.20
CA ILE A 252 21.70 10.05 7.74
C ILE A 252 21.37 8.65 8.26
N PRO A 253 21.75 7.59 7.53
CA PRO A 253 21.52 6.22 7.98
C PRO A 253 22.52 5.80 9.05
N LEU A 254 22.04 5.18 10.13
CA LEU A 254 22.83 4.67 11.24
C LEU A 254 22.48 3.19 11.48
N PHE A 255 23.48 2.32 11.47
CA PHE A 255 23.30 0.88 11.68
C PHE A 255 23.45 0.49 13.14
N GLY A 256 22.45 -0.18 13.71
CA GLY A 256 22.54 -0.74 15.05
C GLY A 256 21.28 -0.59 15.90
N ASP A 257 21.41 -0.90 17.19
CA ASP A 257 20.36 -0.66 18.20
C ASP A 257 20.26 0.84 18.49
N ALA A 258 19.03 1.34 18.50
CA ALA A 258 18.76 2.77 18.71
C ALA A 258 19.23 3.28 20.08
N ARG A 259 19.18 2.46 21.13
CA ARG A 259 19.54 2.86 22.50
C ARG A 259 20.99 3.31 22.62
N PRO A 260 22.01 2.46 22.30
CA PRO A 260 23.40 2.89 22.36
C PRO A 260 23.76 3.97 21.34
N LEU A 261 23.07 4.03 20.19
CA LEU A 261 23.32 5.08 19.20
C LEU A 261 22.82 6.45 19.70
N VAL A 262 21.68 6.49 20.37
CA VAL A 262 21.19 7.72 21.03
C VAL A 262 22.15 8.14 22.14
N GLU A 263 22.53 7.22 23.01
CA GLU A 263 23.42 7.52 24.14
C GLU A 263 24.76 8.12 23.70
N LYS A 264 25.36 7.56 22.63
CA LYS A 264 26.69 7.94 22.15
C LYS A 264 26.75 9.21 21.32
N GLY A 265 25.64 9.60 20.64
CA GLY A 265 25.77 10.69 19.65
C GLY A 265 24.51 11.45 19.31
N LEU A 266 23.32 11.05 19.81
CA LEU A 266 22.06 11.73 19.47
C LEU A 266 21.33 12.31 20.68
N ARG A 267 21.95 12.31 21.84
CA ARG A 267 21.38 12.84 23.09
C ARG A 267 21.17 14.35 22.98
N GLY A 268 19.93 14.81 23.20
CA GLY A 268 19.60 16.24 23.17
C GLY A 268 19.70 16.89 21.79
N THR A 269 19.60 16.10 20.70
CA THR A 269 19.88 16.63 19.35
C THR A 269 18.66 16.77 18.45
N VAL A 270 17.55 16.11 18.77
CA VAL A 270 16.40 16.05 17.84
C VAL A 270 15.15 16.77 18.39
N ASP A 271 14.33 17.27 17.49
CA ASP A 271 13.05 17.92 17.77
C ASP A 271 11.89 16.94 17.76
N ARG A 272 12.08 15.78 17.08
CA ARG A 272 11.03 14.80 16.83
C ARG A 272 11.60 13.39 16.79
N VAL A 273 10.87 12.44 17.39
CA VAL A 273 11.23 11.01 17.39
C VAL A 273 10.07 10.18 16.85
N ILE A 274 10.35 9.24 15.94
CA ILE A 274 9.41 8.27 15.41
C ILE A 274 9.75 6.89 15.95
N MET A 275 8.78 6.26 16.65
CA MET A 275 8.96 4.98 17.31
C MET A 275 8.02 3.92 16.72
N ASN A 276 8.12 3.65 15.41
CA ASN A 276 7.22 2.69 14.73
C ASN A 276 7.62 1.23 14.95
N LEU A 277 7.66 0.82 16.21
CA LEU A 277 7.88 -0.57 16.67
C LEU A 277 6.78 -0.99 17.66
N PRO A 278 5.51 -1.15 17.23
CA PRO A 278 4.34 -1.16 18.12
C PRO A 278 4.32 -2.28 19.17
N SER A 279 5.09 -3.36 19.03
CA SER A 279 5.22 -4.40 20.06
C SER A 279 6.20 -4.05 21.17
N ASP A 280 7.20 -3.20 20.89
CA ASP A 280 8.37 -3.01 21.75
C ASP A 280 8.69 -1.54 22.03
N SER A 281 7.94 -0.57 21.48
CA SER A 281 8.18 0.88 21.64
C SER A 281 8.41 1.29 23.09
N ARG A 282 7.69 0.69 24.05
CA ARG A 282 7.84 0.99 25.50
C ARG A 282 9.26 0.82 26.01
N TYR A 283 10.04 -0.13 25.48
CA TYR A 283 11.41 -0.41 25.92
C TYR A 283 12.43 0.58 25.35
N PHE A 284 12.02 1.44 24.44
CA PHE A 284 12.86 2.44 23.78
C PHE A 284 12.45 3.88 24.12
N LEU A 285 11.37 4.06 24.91
CA LEU A 285 10.84 5.39 25.21
C LEU A 285 11.86 6.24 25.98
N GLU A 286 12.61 5.65 26.90
CA GLU A 286 13.68 6.36 27.62
C GLU A 286 14.72 6.91 26.64
N ALA A 287 15.21 6.10 25.71
CA ALA A 287 16.16 6.56 24.69
C ALA A 287 15.54 7.64 23.78
N ALA A 288 14.25 7.50 23.40
CA ALA A 288 13.54 8.52 22.65
C ALA A 288 13.49 9.87 23.39
N LEU A 289 13.19 9.85 24.67
CA LEU A 289 13.18 11.04 25.54
C LEU A 289 14.57 11.66 25.69
N GLN A 290 15.61 10.84 25.80
CA GLN A 290 17.01 11.29 25.86
C GLN A 290 17.49 11.93 24.55
N ALA A 291 16.93 11.52 23.40
CA ALA A 291 17.27 12.09 22.10
C ALA A 291 16.69 13.49 21.90
N LEU A 292 15.54 13.80 22.52
CA LEU A 292 14.92 15.11 22.42
C LEU A 292 15.82 16.20 22.99
N LYS A 293 15.80 17.37 22.35
CA LYS A 293 16.43 18.60 22.82
C LYS A 293 15.94 18.97 24.24
N GLU A 294 16.67 19.83 24.93
CA GLU A 294 16.34 20.25 26.28
C GLU A 294 14.96 20.93 26.38
N GLN A 295 14.61 21.73 25.37
CA GLN A 295 13.30 22.37 25.26
C GLN A 295 12.15 21.42 24.95
N GLY A 296 12.42 20.12 24.82
CA GLY A 296 11.43 19.11 24.49
C GLY A 296 11.25 18.88 23.01
N GLY A 297 10.13 18.27 22.64
CA GLY A 297 9.82 17.93 21.24
C GLY A 297 8.60 17.04 21.11
N VAL A 298 8.50 16.35 19.98
CA VAL A 298 7.36 15.48 19.65
C VAL A 298 7.81 14.03 19.55
N ILE A 299 7.09 13.11 20.19
CA ILE A 299 7.27 11.67 20.02
C ILE A 299 6.04 11.09 19.32
N HIS A 300 6.26 10.44 18.18
CA HIS A 300 5.27 9.58 17.53
C HIS A 300 5.41 8.17 18.05
N TYR A 301 4.55 7.81 18.98
CA TYR A 301 4.57 6.52 19.66
C TYR A 301 3.55 5.57 19.04
N TYR A 302 3.96 4.34 18.76
CA TYR A 302 3.09 3.31 18.21
C TYR A 302 2.99 2.12 19.15
N ALA A 303 1.78 1.60 19.32
CA ALA A 303 1.51 0.41 20.13
C ALA A 303 0.45 -0.49 19.50
N PHE A 304 0.47 -1.77 19.89
CA PHE A 304 -0.68 -2.64 19.71
C PHE A 304 -1.56 -2.59 20.95
N ALA A 305 -2.88 -2.56 20.73
CA ALA A 305 -3.86 -2.49 21.79
C ALA A 305 -5.08 -3.38 21.50
N SER A 306 -5.88 -3.65 22.54
CA SER A 306 -7.23 -4.20 22.38
C SER A 306 -8.14 -3.16 21.72
N ARG A 307 -9.07 -3.59 20.89
CA ARG A 307 -10.02 -2.70 20.20
C ARG A 307 -10.95 -1.93 21.15
N ARG A 308 -11.26 -2.49 22.34
CA ARG A 308 -12.29 -1.93 23.23
C ARG A 308 -11.86 -0.64 23.94
N ASP A 309 -10.60 -0.61 24.43
CA ASP A 309 -10.14 0.47 25.32
C ASP A 309 -8.83 1.09 24.81
N SER A 310 -8.55 0.92 23.52
CA SER A 310 -7.21 1.06 22.96
C SER A 310 -6.57 2.44 23.10
N VAL A 311 -7.27 3.51 22.70
CA VAL A 311 -6.63 4.84 22.60
C VAL A 311 -6.47 5.52 23.94
N PRO A 312 -7.51 5.63 24.82
CA PRO A 312 -7.37 6.28 26.12
C PRO A 312 -6.37 5.56 27.05
N GLU A 313 -6.40 4.21 27.06
CA GLU A 313 -5.49 3.42 27.90
C GLU A 313 -4.03 3.62 27.51
N ILE A 314 -3.72 3.47 26.19
CA ILE A 314 -2.35 3.67 25.72
C ILE A 314 -1.89 5.11 25.91
N THR A 315 -2.76 6.11 25.71
CA THR A 315 -2.43 7.51 25.96
C THR A 315 -2.08 7.76 27.43
N LYS A 316 -2.85 7.17 28.36
CA LYS A 316 -2.56 7.22 29.80
C LYS A 316 -1.26 6.50 30.16
N GLU A 317 -1.00 5.33 29.56
CA GLU A 317 0.23 4.58 29.74
C GLU A 317 1.45 5.39 29.27
N VAL A 318 1.40 5.96 28.05
CA VAL A 318 2.47 6.80 27.50
C VAL A 318 2.74 8.02 28.37
N ARG A 319 1.68 8.72 28.83
CA ARG A 319 1.83 9.84 29.80
C ARG A 319 2.59 9.40 31.04
N SER A 320 2.14 8.33 31.68
CA SER A 320 2.77 7.81 32.90
C SER A 320 4.23 7.39 32.68
N MET A 321 4.54 6.80 31.53
CA MET A 321 5.91 6.43 31.19
C MET A 321 6.82 7.66 31.02
N ILE A 322 6.35 8.72 30.34
CA ILE A 322 7.08 9.99 30.15
C ILE A 322 7.34 10.66 31.53
N GLU A 323 6.29 10.75 32.36
CA GLU A 323 6.37 11.38 33.67
C GLU A 323 7.32 10.65 34.64
N ARG A 324 7.38 9.31 34.56
CA ARG A 324 8.37 8.50 35.35
C ARG A 324 9.82 8.79 34.98
N GLN A 325 10.08 9.29 33.77
CA GLN A 325 11.41 9.70 33.31
C GLN A 325 11.72 11.19 33.67
N GLY A 326 10.87 11.83 34.47
CA GLY A 326 11.06 13.21 34.91
C GLY A 326 10.76 14.26 33.84
N LYS A 327 10.06 13.88 32.75
CA LYS A 327 9.64 14.80 31.67
C LYS A 327 8.15 15.09 31.78
N ALA A 328 7.70 16.22 31.25
CA ALA A 328 6.27 16.57 31.22
C ALA A 328 5.62 16.20 29.89
N ALA A 329 4.57 15.37 29.91
CA ALA A 329 3.72 15.13 28.75
C ALA A 329 2.65 16.25 28.63
N ARG A 330 2.95 17.30 27.87
CA ARG A 330 2.12 18.52 27.78
C ARG A 330 0.78 18.30 27.08
N SER A 331 0.81 17.65 25.95
CA SER A 331 -0.40 17.38 25.17
C SER A 331 -0.26 16.15 24.27
N PHE A 332 -1.40 15.66 23.79
CA PHE A 332 -1.50 14.57 22.86
C PHE A 332 -2.36 15.03 21.66
N PRO A 333 -1.79 15.81 20.73
CA PRO A 333 -2.54 16.42 19.61
C PRO A 333 -3.11 15.38 18.63
N PHE A 334 -2.61 14.15 18.64
CA PHE A 334 -3.14 13.03 17.90
C PHE A 334 -3.06 11.75 18.73
N SER A 335 -4.17 11.03 18.79
CA SER A 335 -4.26 9.71 19.40
C SER A 335 -5.38 8.94 18.72
N ASP A 336 -5.06 7.96 17.87
CA ASP A 336 -6.08 7.25 17.09
C ASP A 336 -5.63 5.84 16.69
N ILE A 337 -6.61 5.02 16.29
CA ILE A 337 -6.39 3.72 15.66
C ILE A 337 -6.01 3.96 14.19
N ILE A 338 -4.80 3.55 13.80
CA ILE A 338 -4.31 3.72 12.43
C ILE A 338 -4.45 2.47 11.58
N LYS A 339 -4.66 1.30 12.21
CA LYS A 339 -4.79 0.03 11.50
C LYS A 339 -5.43 -1.05 12.36
N GLU A 340 -6.32 -1.84 11.75
CA GLU A 340 -6.74 -3.12 12.31
C GLU A 340 -5.71 -4.21 11.98
N VAL A 341 -5.30 -4.98 12.97
CA VAL A 341 -4.28 -6.05 12.84
C VAL A 341 -4.92 -7.43 12.91
N ALA A 342 -5.91 -7.58 13.78
CA ALA A 342 -6.74 -8.78 13.95
C ALA A 342 -8.10 -8.36 14.51
N PRO A 343 -9.12 -9.24 14.57
CA PRO A 343 -10.49 -8.90 14.99
C PRO A 343 -10.58 -8.10 16.30
N ASN A 344 -9.68 -8.36 17.26
CA ASN A 344 -9.65 -7.67 18.56
C ASN A 344 -8.33 -6.94 18.81
N ARG A 345 -7.49 -6.75 17.80
CA ARG A 345 -6.17 -6.13 17.93
C ARG A 345 -5.99 -5.02 16.91
N VAL A 346 -5.66 -3.84 17.39
CA VAL A 346 -5.43 -2.64 16.59
C VAL A 346 -4.04 -2.09 16.79
N GLN A 347 -3.53 -1.33 15.84
CA GLN A 347 -2.36 -0.49 15.99
C GLN A 347 -2.82 0.93 16.24
N VAL A 348 -2.33 1.51 17.33
CA VAL A 348 -2.58 2.87 17.77
C VAL A 348 -1.35 3.73 17.50
N ALA A 349 -1.57 4.96 17.07
CA ALA A 349 -0.55 6.01 17.00
C ALA A 349 -0.89 7.13 17.98
N ILE A 350 0.11 7.59 18.70
CA ILE A 350 0.00 8.68 19.68
C ILE A 350 1.12 9.68 19.43
N ASP A 351 0.76 10.92 19.21
CA ASP A 351 1.70 12.04 19.14
C ASP A 351 1.75 12.69 20.52
N ALA A 352 2.88 12.58 21.22
CA ALA A 352 3.10 13.19 22.52
C ALA A 352 4.02 14.41 22.40
N VAL A 353 3.54 15.57 22.85
CA VAL A 353 4.38 16.77 23.03
C VAL A 353 5.01 16.69 24.42
N VAL A 354 6.33 16.70 24.46
CA VAL A 354 7.13 16.49 25.68
C VAL A 354 8.01 17.71 25.96
N GLU A 355 8.12 18.07 27.23
CA GLU A 355 9.03 19.11 27.75
C GLU A 355 9.88 18.59 28.90
#